data_b02abac5477ddc7f8a22fcd0bd674a8d
#
_entry.id   b02abac5477ddc7f8a22fcd0bd674a8d
#
_cell.length_a   1.000
_cell.length_b   1.000
_cell.length_c   1.000
_cell.angle_alpha   90.00
_cell.angle_beta   90.00
_cell.angle_gamma   90.00
#
_symmetry.space_group_name_H-M   'P 1'
#
loop_
_entity.id
_entity.type
_entity.pdbx_description
1 polymer ?
#
loop_
_entity_poly.entity_id
_entity_poly.type
_entity_poly.pdbx_seq_one_letter_code
_entity_poly.pdbx_strand_id
1 'polypeptide(L)'
;RTGNNKSSFIPFKYQGQYEDVETGLYYNRFRYYDPRTGAYISQDPIGLMGGNPTLYGYVKDPNAIVDFYGLIVVYRAVNPIQESSVNTGTSIQPKDANANYSIQEHVENGKLNTQYISTTKEMDRAEFYAKSNKSTIIAINTDKIEPKKIIDISNGIDPQTGKPLQGKAFGYATKDAEVLIDGEIPKEAYTVVKKHH
;
A
#
# COMPACT_ATOMS: atom_id res chain seq x y z
N ARG A 1 42.62 19.38 -5.41
CA ARG A 1 41.75 19.54 -4.24
C ARG A 1 40.90 18.27 -4.15
N THR A 2 41.36 17.29 -3.40
CA THR A 2 40.60 16.08 -3.03
C THR A 2 39.62 16.47 -1.93
N GLY A 3 38.45 16.92 -2.31
CA GLY A 3 37.35 17.08 -1.38
C GLY A 3 36.81 15.69 -1.01
N ASN A 4 37.09 15.22 0.19
CA ASN A 4 36.36 14.12 0.82
C ASN A 4 34.91 14.60 1.08
N ASN A 5 34.09 14.58 0.05
CA ASN A 5 32.66 14.74 0.20
C ASN A 5 32.12 13.44 0.80
N LYS A 6 32.14 13.35 2.13
CA LYS A 6 31.40 12.31 2.84
C LYS A 6 29.92 12.61 2.60
N SER A 7 29.33 11.96 1.62
CA SER A 7 27.88 12.01 1.35
C SER A 7 27.04 11.48 2.52
N SER A 8 27.72 10.96 3.55
CA SER A 8 27.13 10.41 4.79
C SER A 8 26.48 11.45 5.71
N PHE A 9 26.55 12.75 5.40
CA PHE A 9 25.96 13.78 6.26
C PHE A 9 24.46 14.01 5.98
N ILE A 10 23.97 13.65 4.78
CA ILE A 10 22.55 13.79 4.43
C ILE A 10 22.02 12.40 4.05
N PRO A 11 21.28 11.74 4.94
CA PRO A 11 20.76 10.39 4.68
C PRO A 11 19.63 10.37 3.66
N PHE A 12 18.99 11.53 3.40
CA PHE A 12 17.95 11.66 2.39
C PHE A 12 18.59 11.77 1.01
N LYS A 13 18.18 10.89 0.09
CA LYS A 13 18.72 10.85 -1.28
C LYS A 13 17.70 11.42 -2.27
N TYR A 14 17.19 10.63 -3.18
CA TYR A 14 16.12 11.07 -4.05
C TYR A 14 14.80 11.13 -3.28
N GLN A 15 13.77 11.73 -3.84
CA GLN A 15 12.50 11.91 -3.11
C GLN A 15 11.95 10.58 -2.57
N GLY A 16 11.72 10.50 -1.27
CA GLY A 16 11.25 9.30 -0.59
C GLY A 16 12.33 8.26 -0.22
N GLN A 17 13.59 8.50 -0.58
CA GLN A 17 14.68 7.57 -0.33
C GLN A 17 15.54 7.97 0.87
N TYR A 18 15.91 6.98 1.68
CA TYR A 18 16.82 7.11 2.82
C TYR A 18 17.99 6.15 2.66
N GLU A 19 19.23 6.66 2.76
CA GLU A 19 20.43 5.81 2.67
C GLU A 19 20.59 4.94 3.90
N ASP A 20 20.63 3.64 3.68
CA ASP A 20 21.12 2.68 4.65
C ASP A 20 22.65 2.60 4.52
N VAL A 21 23.33 3.19 5.50
CA VAL A 21 24.80 3.35 5.49
C VAL A 21 25.52 2.00 5.62
N GLU A 22 24.86 0.99 6.20
CA GLU A 22 25.44 -0.34 6.41
C GLU A 22 25.48 -1.14 5.11
N THR A 23 24.43 -1.03 4.32
CA THR A 23 24.29 -1.78 3.06
C THR A 23 24.66 -0.96 1.82
N GLY A 24 24.67 0.38 1.92
CA GLY A 24 24.84 1.29 0.80
C GLY A 24 23.64 1.31 -0.16
N LEU A 25 22.53 0.74 0.25
CA LEU A 25 21.27 0.75 -0.47
C LEU A 25 20.43 1.95 -0.04
N TYR A 26 19.46 2.33 -0.87
CA TYR A 26 18.50 3.37 -0.52
C TYR A 26 17.15 2.73 -0.15
N TYR A 27 16.77 2.87 1.11
CA TYR A 27 15.48 2.43 1.61
C TYR A 27 14.39 3.35 1.06
N ASN A 28 13.48 2.80 0.29
CA ASN A 28 12.32 3.47 -0.27
C ASN A 28 11.05 2.81 0.27
N ARG A 29 10.83 2.95 1.55
CA ARG A 29 9.69 2.50 2.35
C ARG A 29 9.37 0.98 2.28
N PHE A 30 9.23 0.40 1.09
CA PHE A 30 8.86 -1.01 0.91
C PHE A 30 9.86 -1.81 0.09
N ARG A 31 10.74 -1.12 -0.62
CA ARG A 31 11.80 -1.74 -1.42
C ARG A 31 13.14 -1.07 -1.12
N TYR A 32 14.19 -1.81 -1.32
CA TYR A 32 15.54 -1.26 -1.33
C TYR A 32 15.99 -1.02 -2.77
N TYR A 33 16.44 0.18 -3.02
CA TYR A 33 16.99 0.60 -4.30
C TYR A 33 18.51 0.54 -4.27
N ASP A 34 19.13 -0.08 -5.26
CA ASP A 34 20.58 -0.09 -5.42
C ASP A 34 21.00 1.06 -6.35
N PRO A 35 21.65 2.12 -5.82
CA PRO A 35 22.06 3.25 -6.64
C PRO A 35 23.14 2.92 -7.66
N ARG A 36 23.82 1.76 -7.52
CA ARG A 36 24.86 1.31 -8.46
C ARG A 36 24.26 0.70 -9.72
N THR A 37 23.14 0.01 -9.56
CA THR A 37 22.43 -0.64 -10.68
C THR A 37 21.29 0.20 -11.23
N GLY A 38 20.82 1.19 -10.48
CA GLY A 38 19.67 2.00 -10.86
C GLY A 38 18.34 1.28 -10.76
N ALA A 39 18.25 0.24 -9.94
CA ALA A 39 17.09 -0.62 -9.85
C ALA A 39 16.80 -1.05 -8.40
N TYR A 40 15.57 -1.50 -8.15
CA TYR A 40 15.23 -2.16 -6.90
C TYR A 40 15.86 -3.55 -6.82
N ILE A 41 16.25 -3.99 -5.63
CA ILE A 41 16.80 -5.34 -5.40
C ILE A 41 15.72 -6.43 -5.27
N SER A 42 14.45 -6.03 -5.14
CA SER A 42 13.29 -6.92 -5.13
C SER A 42 12.38 -6.64 -6.32
N GLN A 43 11.67 -7.67 -6.78
CA GLN A 43 10.68 -7.52 -7.84
C GLN A 43 9.55 -6.59 -7.39
N ASP A 44 8.99 -5.86 -8.36
CA ASP A 44 7.77 -5.10 -8.14
C ASP A 44 6.63 -6.08 -7.81
N PRO A 45 5.94 -5.91 -6.68
CA PRO A 45 4.79 -6.76 -6.32
C PRO A 45 3.66 -6.75 -7.37
N ILE A 46 3.57 -5.68 -8.17
CA ILE A 46 2.61 -5.60 -9.29
C ILE A 46 3.13 -6.20 -10.59
N GLY A 47 4.39 -6.52 -10.66
CA GLY A 47 4.99 -6.96 -11.91
C GLY A 47 4.90 -5.89 -13.00
N LEU A 48 4.70 -6.31 -14.25
CA LEU A 48 4.62 -5.39 -15.38
C LEU A 48 3.32 -4.57 -15.44
N MET A 49 2.34 -4.82 -14.59
CA MET A 49 1.08 -4.05 -14.54
C MET A 49 1.27 -2.62 -14.01
N GLY A 50 2.38 -2.34 -13.30
CA GLY A 50 2.77 -1.00 -12.87
C GLY A 50 3.19 -0.06 -14.00
N GLY A 51 3.17 -0.51 -15.25
CA GLY A 51 3.57 0.28 -16.41
C GLY A 51 5.08 0.49 -16.53
N ASN A 52 5.86 -0.16 -15.70
CA ASN A 52 7.32 -0.18 -15.77
C ASN A 52 7.78 -1.25 -16.77
N PRO A 53 8.78 -0.97 -17.63
CA PRO A 53 9.26 -1.94 -18.60
C PRO A 53 10.01 -3.12 -17.96
N THR A 54 10.38 -3.03 -16.69
CA THR A 54 11.09 -4.09 -15.94
C THR A 54 10.48 -4.29 -14.55
N LEU A 55 10.58 -5.51 -14.03
CA LEU A 55 10.13 -5.87 -12.68
C LEU A 55 10.92 -5.18 -11.55
N TYR A 56 12.07 -4.63 -11.86
CA TYR A 56 13.00 -4.01 -10.91
C TYR A 56 13.16 -2.50 -11.13
N GLY A 57 12.44 -1.93 -12.09
CA GLY A 57 12.55 -0.50 -12.42
C GLY A 57 12.07 0.39 -11.28
N TYR A 58 12.76 1.53 -11.07
CA TYR A 58 12.31 2.56 -10.12
C TYR A 58 11.02 3.21 -10.62
N VAL A 59 11.10 3.94 -11.71
CA VAL A 59 9.96 4.53 -12.43
C VAL A 59 10.30 4.64 -13.91
N LYS A 60 9.27 4.81 -14.75
CA LYS A 60 9.46 4.92 -16.21
C LYS A 60 10.25 6.15 -16.61
N ASP A 61 10.06 7.28 -15.95
CA ASP A 61 10.78 8.54 -16.14
C ASP A 61 11.08 9.20 -14.79
N PRO A 62 12.30 9.05 -14.25
CA PRO A 62 12.67 9.59 -12.96
C PRO A 62 12.75 11.12 -12.91
N ASN A 63 12.71 11.81 -14.05
CA ASN A 63 12.68 13.28 -14.09
C ASN A 63 11.25 13.83 -13.96
N ALA A 64 10.25 13.03 -14.28
CA ALA A 64 8.84 13.44 -14.26
C ALA A 64 8.04 12.75 -13.14
N ILE A 65 8.51 11.61 -12.65
CA ILE A 65 7.77 10.75 -11.72
C ILE A 65 8.66 10.37 -10.55
N VAL A 66 8.11 10.38 -9.36
CA VAL A 66 8.77 9.94 -8.13
C VAL A 66 8.02 8.76 -7.54
N ASP A 67 8.75 7.71 -7.22
CA ASP A 67 8.20 6.57 -6.49
C ASP A 67 8.26 6.83 -4.97
N PHE A 68 7.28 7.55 -4.47
CA PHE A 68 7.20 7.90 -3.04
C PHE A 68 7.05 6.68 -2.12
N TYR A 69 6.61 5.56 -2.65
CA TYR A 69 6.21 4.40 -1.84
C TYR A 69 6.91 3.11 -2.21
N GLY A 70 7.78 3.10 -3.23
CA GLY A 70 8.31 1.84 -3.76
C GLY A 70 7.20 0.94 -4.29
N LEU A 71 6.16 1.54 -4.91
CA LEU A 71 4.92 0.93 -5.43
C LEU A 71 4.32 -0.14 -4.50
N ILE A 72 3.33 0.25 -3.70
CA ILE A 72 2.50 -0.74 -3.03
C ILE A 72 1.27 -1.00 -3.88
N VAL A 73 1.14 -2.24 -4.31
CA VAL A 73 -0.17 -2.78 -4.58
C VAL A 73 -0.71 -3.36 -3.30
N VAL A 74 -1.93 -2.97 -2.98
CA VAL A 74 -2.68 -3.61 -1.94
C VAL A 74 -3.86 -4.35 -2.55
N TYR A 75 -4.28 -5.41 -1.91
CA TYR A 75 -5.33 -6.28 -2.37
C TYR A 75 -6.55 -6.19 -1.47
N ARG A 76 -7.72 -6.43 -2.07
CA ARG A 76 -8.97 -6.48 -1.32
C ARG A 76 -9.91 -7.53 -1.90
N ALA A 77 -10.45 -8.39 -1.03
CA ALA A 77 -11.66 -9.13 -1.31
C ALA A 77 -12.85 -8.20 -1.11
N VAL A 78 -13.57 -7.87 -2.17
CA VAL A 78 -14.69 -6.90 -2.12
C VAL A 78 -15.91 -7.50 -1.44
N ASN A 79 -16.69 -6.67 -0.76
CA ASN A 79 -17.97 -7.10 -0.19
C ASN A 79 -19.10 -7.02 -1.27
N PRO A 80 -20.29 -7.57 -1.02
CA PRO A 80 -21.37 -7.58 -2.03
C PRO A 80 -21.78 -6.20 -2.55
N ILE A 81 -21.71 -5.16 -1.73
CA ILE A 81 -22.01 -3.77 -2.15
C ILE A 81 -20.92 -3.27 -3.10
N GLN A 82 -19.68 -3.52 -2.75
CA GLN A 82 -18.52 -3.14 -3.57
C GLN A 82 -18.41 -3.96 -4.86
N GLU A 83 -18.92 -5.20 -4.88
CA GLU A 83 -19.03 -6.03 -6.08
C GLU A 83 -19.82 -5.33 -7.18
N SER A 84 -20.90 -4.63 -6.82
CA SER A 84 -21.67 -3.82 -7.78
C SER A 84 -20.82 -2.71 -8.39
N SER A 85 -20.04 -2.00 -7.57
CA SER A 85 -19.12 -0.95 -8.06
C SER A 85 -18.05 -1.49 -8.99
N VAL A 86 -17.50 -2.66 -8.68
CA VAL A 86 -16.52 -3.34 -9.54
C VAL A 86 -17.13 -3.73 -10.88
N ASN A 87 -18.34 -4.28 -10.88
CA ASN A 87 -19.02 -4.71 -12.11
C ASN A 87 -19.45 -3.53 -13.00
N THR A 88 -19.80 -2.38 -12.41
CA THR A 88 -20.14 -1.16 -13.15
C THR A 88 -18.94 -0.29 -13.47
N GLY A 89 -17.76 -0.63 -12.93
CA GLY A 89 -16.53 0.14 -13.14
C GLY A 89 -16.62 1.55 -12.55
N THR A 90 -17.14 1.67 -11.33
CA THR A 90 -17.24 2.94 -10.58
C THR A 90 -16.30 2.92 -9.37
N SER A 91 -16.10 4.07 -8.73
CA SER A 91 -15.32 4.17 -7.49
C SER A 91 -15.90 3.28 -6.38
N ILE A 92 -15.04 2.69 -5.57
CA ILE A 92 -15.43 1.86 -4.42
C ILE A 92 -15.54 2.75 -3.19
N GLN A 93 -16.72 2.78 -2.60
CA GLN A 93 -17.01 3.60 -1.42
C GLN A 93 -16.72 2.85 -0.11
N PRO A 94 -16.28 3.54 0.96
CA PRO A 94 -16.30 3.01 2.31
C PRO A 94 -17.75 2.76 2.75
N LYS A 95 -17.93 2.09 3.88
CA LYS A 95 -19.29 1.83 4.40
C LYS A 95 -20.01 3.12 4.81
N ASP A 96 -19.29 4.10 5.33
CA ASP A 96 -19.80 5.44 5.66
C ASP A 96 -18.66 6.47 5.51
N ALA A 97 -18.71 7.26 4.46
CA ALA A 97 -17.70 8.27 4.16
C ALA A 97 -17.69 9.45 5.16
N ASN A 98 -18.79 9.65 5.90
CA ASN A 98 -18.92 10.72 6.89
C ASN A 98 -18.61 10.26 8.33
N ALA A 99 -18.28 8.99 8.51
CA ALA A 99 -17.91 8.47 9.82
C ALA A 99 -16.59 9.09 10.31
N ASN A 100 -16.38 9.02 11.63
CA ASN A 100 -15.16 9.52 12.27
C ASN A 100 -14.69 8.55 13.37
N TYR A 101 -14.43 7.31 12.95
CA TYR A 101 -13.86 6.31 13.85
C TYR A 101 -12.34 6.40 13.87
N SER A 102 -11.75 6.03 15.00
CA SER A 102 -10.30 5.82 15.09
C SER A 102 -9.89 4.56 14.32
N ILE A 103 -8.62 4.47 13.96
CA ILE A 103 -8.02 3.27 13.34
C ILE A 103 -8.21 2.06 14.27
N GLN A 104 -7.99 2.24 15.57
CA GLN A 104 -8.18 1.20 16.58
C GLN A 104 -9.60 0.59 16.54
N GLU A 105 -10.63 1.42 16.58
CA GLU A 105 -12.03 0.98 16.55
C GLU A 105 -12.37 0.25 15.25
N HIS A 106 -11.89 0.77 14.10
CA HIS A 106 -12.11 0.14 12.80
C HIS A 106 -11.56 -1.26 12.73
N VAL A 107 -10.29 -1.44 13.11
CA VAL A 107 -9.59 -2.73 13.03
C VAL A 107 -10.13 -3.72 14.07
N GLU A 108 -10.47 -3.25 15.26
CA GLU A 108 -10.98 -4.10 16.33
C GLU A 108 -12.38 -4.64 16.03
N ASN A 109 -13.21 -3.85 15.35
CA ASN A 109 -14.60 -4.20 15.05
C ASN A 109 -14.96 -3.97 13.57
N GLY A 110 -14.64 -4.91 12.72
CA GLY A 110 -14.93 -4.88 11.28
C GLY A 110 -16.42 -4.78 10.90
N LYS A 111 -17.37 -4.84 11.87
CA LYS A 111 -18.80 -4.64 11.62
C LYS A 111 -19.21 -3.17 11.60
N LEU A 112 -18.39 -2.27 12.11
CA LEU A 112 -18.67 -0.84 12.09
C LEU A 112 -18.75 -0.30 10.66
N ASN A 113 -19.61 0.70 10.48
CA ASN A 113 -19.67 1.47 9.24
C ASN A 113 -18.71 2.64 9.36
N THR A 114 -17.48 2.42 8.94
CA THR A 114 -16.39 3.39 9.07
C THR A 114 -16.05 4.03 7.73
N GLN A 115 -15.30 5.12 7.78
CA GLN A 115 -14.74 5.83 6.63
C GLN A 115 -13.59 5.07 5.97
N TYR A 116 -13.06 4.02 6.60
CA TYR A 116 -11.91 3.26 6.10
C TYR A 116 -12.31 2.06 5.24
N ILE A 117 -11.47 1.77 4.27
CA ILE A 117 -11.50 0.53 3.49
C ILE A 117 -10.25 -0.28 3.82
N SER A 118 -10.43 -1.44 4.44
CA SER A 118 -9.35 -2.39 4.74
C SER A 118 -8.82 -3.04 3.47
N THR A 119 -7.52 -3.08 3.34
CA THR A 119 -6.78 -3.77 2.28
C THR A 119 -5.61 -4.54 2.89
N THR A 120 -4.96 -5.38 2.12
CA THR A 120 -3.79 -6.14 2.56
C THR A 120 -2.67 -6.04 1.54
N LYS A 121 -1.42 -6.06 1.98
CA LYS A 121 -0.25 -6.18 1.10
C LYS A 121 -0.08 -7.59 0.52
N GLU A 122 -0.76 -8.59 1.09
CA GLU A 122 -0.58 -10.00 0.78
C GLU A 122 -1.75 -10.56 -0.01
N MET A 123 -1.48 -11.04 -1.23
CA MET A 123 -2.49 -11.65 -2.09
C MET A 123 -3.14 -12.88 -1.43
N ASP A 124 -2.37 -13.71 -0.72
CA ASP A 124 -2.88 -14.90 -0.03
C ASP A 124 -3.91 -14.55 1.06
N ARG A 125 -3.72 -13.41 1.73
CA ARG A 125 -4.71 -12.90 2.71
C ARG A 125 -5.98 -12.44 2.02
N ALA A 126 -5.88 -11.74 0.90
CA ALA A 126 -7.05 -11.39 0.10
C ALA A 126 -7.79 -12.65 -0.40
N GLU A 127 -7.06 -13.67 -0.84
CA GLU A 127 -7.64 -14.95 -1.26
C GLU A 127 -8.36 -15.67 -0.12
N PHE A 128 -7.79 -15.67 1.09
CA PHE A 128 -8.44 -16.26 2.26
C PHE A 128 -9.84 -15.65 2.49
N TYR A 129 -9.93 -14.32 2.46
CA TYR A 129 -11.20 -13.61 2.63
C TYR A 129 -12.16 -13.82 1.44
N ALA A 130 -11.62 -13.82 0.21
CA ALA A 130 -12.43 -13.99 -0.99
C ALA A 130 -13.05 -15.39 -1.10
N LYS A 131 -12.31 -16.43 -0.75
CA LYS A 131 -12.82 -17.82 -0.73
C LYS A 131 -13.97 -17.98 0.27
N SER A 132 -13.85 -17.36 1.45
CA SER A 132 -14.89 -17.41 2.48
C SER A 132 -16.19 -16.74 2.03
N ASN A 133 -16.10 -15.67 1.25
CA ASN A 133 -17.23 -14.84 0.86
C ASN A 133 -17.65 -15.01 -0.60
N LYS A 134 -17.00 -15.88 -1.38
CA LYS A 134 -17.18 -16.03 -2.83
C LYS A 134 -17.15 -14.69 -3.57
N SER A 135 -16.13 -13.89 -3.30
CA SER A 135 -16.04 -12.50 -3.77
C SER A 135 -14.88 -12.27 -4.74
N THR A 136 -14.98 -11.19 -5.49
CA THR A 136 -13.92 -10.73 -6.39
C THR A 136 -12.74 -10.16 -5.60
N ILE A 137 -11.52 -10.41 -6.08
CA ILE A 137 -10.31 -9.78 -5.59
C ILE A 137 -9.92 -8.69 -6.57
N ILE A 138 -9.66 -7.50 -6.02
CA ILE A 138 -9.08 -6.38 -6.74
C ILE A 138 -7.66 -6.09 -6.25
N ALA A 139 -6.80 -5.70 -7.17
CA ALA A 139 -5.52 -5.09 -6.90
C ALA A 139 -5.67 -3.57 -7.00
N ILE A 140 -5.13 -2.85 -6.03
CA ILE A 140 -5.27 -1.40 -5.92
C ILE A 140 -3.87 -0.79 -6.02
N ASN A 141 -3.67 0.04 -7.03
CA ASN A 141 -2.47 0.85 -7.20
C ASN A 141 -2.58 2.10 -6.31
N THR A 142 -1.78 2.15 -5.26
CA THR A 142 -1.82 3.25 -4.29
C THR A 142 -1.32 4.58 -4.84
N ASP A 143 -0.56 4.61 -5.94
CA ASP A 143 -0.11 5.86 -6.58
C ASP A 143 -1.26 6.69 -7.18
N LYS A 144 -2.40 6.04 -7.40
CA LYS A 144 -3.63 6.71 -7.88
C LYS A 144 -4.51 7.24 -6.75
N ILE A 145 -4.03 7.15 -5.52
CA ILE A 145 -4.74 7.59 -4.31
C ILE A 145 -3.89 8.65 -3.61
N GLU A 146 -4.51 9.68 -3.09
CA GLU A 146 -3.79 10.70 -2.32
C GLU A 146 -3.00 10.05 -1.17
N PRO A 147 -1.70 10.34 -1.05
CA PRO A 147 -0.84 9.72 -0.05
C PRO A 147 -1.35 9.80 1.39
N LYS A 148 -1.96 10.91 1.76
CA LYS A 148 -2.52 11.12 3.11
C LYS A 148 -3.69 10.19 3.45
N LYS A 149 -4.35 9.61 2.42
CA LYS A 149 -5.44 8.66 2.57
C LYS A 149 -4.98 7.22 2.76
N ILE A 150 -3.69 6.95 2.54
CA ILE A 150 -3.11 5.61 2.67
C ILE A 150 -2.50 5.49 4.06
N ILE A 151 -3.02 4.59 4.86
CA ILE A 151 -2.66 4.41 6.26
C ILE A 151 -2.13 2.99 6.45
N ASP A 152 -0.81 2.87 6.48
CA ASP A 152 -0.13 1.59 6.67
C ASP A 152 -0.04 1.25 8.15
N ILE A 153 -0.74 0.21 8.55
CA ILE A 153 -0.75 -0.32 9.92
C ILE A 153 -0.22 -1.75 10.01
N SER A 154 0.39 -2.24 8.95
CA SER A 154 0.88 -3.62 8.86
C SER A 154 1.94 -3.99 9.91
N ASN A 155 2.59 -2.99 10.50
CA ASN A 155 3.53 -3.16 11.62
C ASN A 155 2.85 -3.05 13.00
N GLY A 156 1.52 -2.89 13.04
CA GLY A 156 0.76 -2.73 14.28
C GLY A 156 0.86 -1.35 14.93
N ILE A 157 1.40 -0.34 14.23
CA ILE A 157 1.51 1.03 14.73
C ILE A 157 0.50 1.90 13.99
N ASP A 158 -0.25 2.69 14.75
CA ASP A 158 -1.10 3.74 14.21
C ASP A 158 -0.22 4.94 13.80
N PRO A 159 -0.08 5.26 12.51
CA PRO A 159 0.80 6.33 12.06
C PRO A 159 0.28 7.73 12.39
N GLN A 160 -1.01 7.88 12.73
CA GLN A 160 -1.58 9.18 13.12
C GLN A 160 -1.19 9.56 14.56
N THR A 161 -1.06 8.56 15.43
CA THR A 161 -0.70 8.78 16.84
C THR A 161 0.73 8.39 17.18
N GLY A 162 1.38 7.60 16.32
CA GLY A 162 2.70 7.01 16.56
C GLY A 162 2.69 5.91 17.64
N LYS A 163 1.52 5.44 18.08
CA LYS A 163 1.38 4.46 19.15
C LYS A 163 1.03 3.07 18.57
N PRO A 164 1.45 1.99 19.25
CA PRO A 164 1.00 0.64 18.91
C PRO A 164 -0.52 0.51 19.06
N LEU A 165 -1.15 -0.18 18.12
CA LEU A 165 -2.52 -0.66 18.26
C LEU A 165 -2.60 -1.64 19.44
N GLN A 166 -3.75 -1.75 20.06
CA GLN A 166 -3.94 -2.56 21.27
C GLN A 166 -4.74 -3.82 20.99
N GLY A 167 -4.56 -4.85 21.83
CA GLY A 167 -5.38 -6.03 21.86
C GLY A 167 -5.53 -6.73 20.50
N LYS A 168 -6.79 -6.96 20.09
CA LYS A 168 -7.10 -7.64 18.82
C LYS A 168 -6.71 -6.83 17.60
N ALA A 169 -6.78 -5.49 17.66
CA ALA A 169 -6.43 -4.64 16.54
C ALA A 169 -4.97 -4.82 16.13
N PHE A 170 -4.03 -4.89 17.07
CA PHE A 170 -2.63 -5.20 16.78
C PHE A 170 -2.47 -6.53 16.05
N GLY A 171 -3.15 -7.58 16.56
CA GLY A 171 -3.07 -8.92 15.97
C GLY A 171 -3.65 -8.99 14.55
N TYR A 172 -4.76 -8.30 14.29
CA TYR A 172 -5.36 -8.25 12.95
C TYR A 172 -4.49 -7.45 11.97
N ALA A 173 -4.09 -6.25 12.35
CA ALA A 173 -3.27 -5.37 11.50
C ALA A 173 -1.97 -6.06 11.05
N THR A 174 -1.25 -6.69 11.97
CA THR A 174 0.01 -7.37 11.67
C THR A 174 -0.19 -8.68 10.90
N LYS A 175 -1.17 -9.50 11.30
CA LYS A 175 -1.46 -10.79 10.64
C LYS A 175 -1.92 -10.60 9.19
N ASP A 176 -2.71 -9.56 8.93
CA ASP A 176 -3.29 -9.31 7.62
C ASP A 176 -2.46 -8.34 6.78
N ALA A 177 -1.27 -7.94 7.27
CA ALA A 177 -0.42 -6.93 6.65
C ALA A 177 -1.25 -5.72 6.17
N GLU A 178 -2.08 -5.19 7.08
CA GLU A 178 -3.20 -4.32 6.76
C GLU A 178 -2.76 -2.91 6.38
N VAL A 179 -3.36 -2.40 5.31
CA VAL A 179 -3.30 -1.01 4.88
C VAL A 179 -4.73 -0.50 4.76
N LEU A 180 -5.02 0.62 5.39
CA LEU A 180 -6.34 1.27 5.29
C LEU A 180 -6.30 2.35 4.21
N ILE A 181 -7.42 2.49 3.51
CA ILE A 181 -7.66 3.63 2.63
C ILE A 181 -8.77 4.46 3.27
N ASP A 182 -8.46 5.73 3.57
CA ASP A 182 -9.41 6.69 4.13
C ASP A 182 -10.25 7.31 3.02
N GLY A 183 -11.51 6.91 2.94
CA GLY A 183 -12.44 7.32 1.91
C GLY A 183 -12.52 6.35 0.72
N GLU A 184 -12.84 6.89 -0.45
CA GLU A 184 -13.08 6.09 -1.66
C GLU A 184 -11.80 5.60 -2.33
N ILE A 185 -11.90 4.48 -3.06
CA ILE A 185 -10.91 4.01 -4.01
C ILE A 185 -11.38 4.43 -5.42
N PRO A 186 -10.65 5.33 -6.10
CA PRO A 186 -11.00 5.75 -7.45
C PRO A 186 -11.03 4.59 -8.45
N LYS A 187 -11.88 4.68 -9.46
CA LYS A 187 -11.98 3.65 -10.50
C LYS A 187 -10.65 3.33 -11.18
N GLU A 188 -9.85 4.35 -11.47
CA GLU A 188 -8.56 4.23 -12.13
C GLU A 188 -7.46 3.63 -11.22
N ALA A 189 -7.74 3.52 -9.92
CA ALA A 189 -6.80 2.98 -8.94
C ALA A 189 -6.89 1.46 -8.79
N TYR A 190 -7.90 0.78 -9.31
CA TYR A 190 -8.03 -0.65 -9.12
C TYR A 190 -8.24 -1.44 -10.41
N THR A 191 -7.85 -2.71 -10.36
CA THR A 191 -8.09 -3.71 -11.40
C THR A 191 -8.58 -5.02 -10.79
N VAL A 192 -9.41 -5.77 -11.53
CA VAL A 192 -9.87 -7.10 -11.11
C VAL A 192 -8.76 -8.11 -11.35
N VAL A 193 -8.36 -8.83 -10.30
CA VAL A 193 -7.33 -9.87 -10.38
C VAL A 193 -7.94 -11.26 -10.46
N LYS A 194 -8.98 -11.52 -9.66
CA LYS A 194 -9.58 -12.85 -9.55
C LYS A 194 -11.06 -12.76 -9.17
N LYS A 195 -11.89 -13.59 -9.79
CA LYS A 195 -13.29 -13.78 -9.39
C LYS A 195 -13.46 -15.16 -8.77
N HIS A 196 -14.10 -15.23 -7.60
CA HIS A 196 -14.52 -16.48 -6.98
C HIS A 196 -16.05 -16.60 -7.15
N HIS A 197 -16.49 -17.55 -7.96
CA HIS A 197 -17.90 -17.86 -8.21
C HIS A 197 -18.40 -18.98 -7.33
#